data_7a46c85ffdd4cd463a898fa037da3b1c
#
_entry.id   7a46c85ffdd4cd463a898fa037da3b1c
#
_cell.length_a   1.000
_cell.length_b   1.000
_cell.length_c   1.000
_cell.angle_alpha   90.00
_cell.angle_beta   90.00
_cell.angle_gamma   90.00
#
_symmetry.space_group_name_H-M   'P 1'
#
loop_
_entity.id
_entity.type
_entity.pdbx_description
1 polymer ?
#
loop_
_entity_poly.entity_id
_entity_poly.type
_entity_poly.pdbx_seq_one_letter_code
_entity_poly.pdbx_strand_id
1 'polypeptide(L)' 'MLILTRRPGESLYIGDTIKITVFGVSGKQVKLGIMVPETTAVYREEVYERVKEENTQALAAEEHDLFAAAALWQITK' A
#
# COMPACT_ATOMS: atom_id res chain seq x y z
N MET A 1 9.70 -10.70 12.63
CA MET A 1 8.93 -10.48 11.38
C MET A 1 8.05 -11.70 11.11
N LEU A 2 6.83 -11.46 10.73
CA LEU A 2 5.92 -12.53 10.34
C LEU A 2 6.05 -12.76 8.84
N ILE A 3 6.24 -14.00 8.44
CA ILE A 3 6.36 -14.36 7.03
C ILE A 3 5.24 -15.33 6.68
N LEU A 4 4.49 -14.98 5.65
CA LEU A 4 3.36 -15.78 5.20
C LEU A 4 3.55 -16.14 3.73
N THR A 5 3.06 -17.31 3.35
CA THR A 5 3.10 -17.76 1.96
C THR A 5 1.67 -17.97 1.48
N ARG A 6 1.33 -17.39 0.33
CA ARG A 6 0.02 -17.58 -0.28
C ARG A 6 0.18 -17.89 -1.76
N ARG A 7 -0.78 -18.59 -2.32
CA ARG A 7 -0.81 -18.93 -3.74
C ARG A 7 -1.64 -17.90 -4.51
N PRO A 8 -1.45 -17.82 -5.82
CA PRO A 8 -2.30 -16.94 -6.63
C PRO A 8 -3.77 -17.26 -6.42
N GLY A 9 -4.57 -16.23 -6.27
CA GLY A 9 -5.99 -16.37 -6.01
C GLY A 9 -6.34 -16.43 -4.53
N GLU A 10 -5.35 -16.59 -3.67
CA GLU A 10 -5.58 -16.64 -2.23
C GLU A 10 -5.37 -15.29 -1.59
N SER A 11 -5.96 -15.10 -0.43
CA SER A 11 -5.94 -13.82 0.26
C SER A 11 -5.47 -13.97 1.69
N LEU A 12 -5.15 -12.84 2.30
CA LEU A 12 -4.89 -12.78 3.74
C LEU A 12 -5.51 -11.51 4.28
N TYR A 13 -5.70 -11.47 5.59
CA TYR A 13 -6.22 -10.28 6.26
C TYR A 13 -5.20 -9.73 7.22
N ILE A 14 -5.15 -8.41 7.30
CA ILE A 14 -4.40 -7.70 8.32
C ILE A 14 -5.45 -7.03 9.19
N GLY A 15 -5.63 -7.55 10.40
CA GLY A 15 -6.78 -7.17 11.18
C GLY A 15 -8.05 -7.67 10.52
N ASP A 16 -9.09 -6.89 10.56
CA ASP A 16 -10.37 -7.26 9.96
C ASP A 16 -10.80 -6.30 8.85
N THR A 17 -9.99 -5.32 8.55
CA THR A 17 -10.35 -4.28 7.58
C THR A 17 -9.47 -4.27 6.34
N ILE A 18 -8.31 -4.90 6.39
CA ILE A 18 -7.36 -4.89 5.27
C ILE A 18 -7.27 -6.30 4.69
N LYS A 19 -7.57 -6.41 3.41
CA LYS A 19 -7.50 -7.70 2.70
C LYS A 19 -6.48 -7.58 1.58
N ILE A 20 -5.58 -8.53 1.52
CA ILE A 20 -4.57 -8.59 0.47
C ILE A 20 -4.77 -9.88 -0.30
N THR A 21 -4.92 -9.76 -1.62
CA THR A 21 -5.12 -10.90 -2.50
C THR A 21 -3.95 -11.00 -3.46
N VAL A 22 -3.44 -12.21 -3.65
CA VAL A 22 -2.41 -12.44 -4.66
C VAL A 22 -3.11 -12.71 -5.98
N PHE A 23 -3.03 -11.77 -6.91
CA PHE A 23 -3.66 -11.95 -8.21
C PHE A 23 -2.82 -12.80 -9.15
N GLY A 24 -1.52 -12.70 -9.07
CA GLY A 24 -0.69 -13.48 -9.94
C GLY A 24 0.79 -13.31 -9.64
N VAL A 25 1.57 -14.23 -10.15
CA VAL A 25 3.02 -14.21 -10.03
C VAL A 25 3.58 -14.38 -11.41
N SER A 26 4.49 -13.53 -11.82
CA SER A 26 5.13 -13.60 -13.12
C SER A 26 6.63 -13.35 -12.92
N GLY A 27 7.43 -14.40 -13.07
CA GLY A 27 8.86 -14.28 -12.83
C GLY A 27 9.14 -13.85 -11.40
N LYS A 28 9.76 -12.70 -11.27
CA LYS A 28 10.10 -12.14 -9.95
C LYS A 28 9.09 -11.10 -9.48
N GLN A 29 7.99 -10.95 -10.21
CA GLN A 29 6.99 -9.95 -9.88
C GLN A 29 5.73 -10.61 -9.37
N VAL A 30 5.08 -9.95 -8.41
CA VAL A 30 3.85 -10.42 -7.82
C VAL A 30 2.82 -9.30 -7.94
N LYS A 31 1.63 -9.65 -8.41
CA LYS A 31 0.53 -8.69 -8.45
C LYS A 31 -0.33 -8.88 -7.21
N LEU A 32 -0.51 -7.82 -6.48
CA LEU A 32 -1.30 -7.85 -5.25
C LEU A 32 -2.50 -6.91 -5.38
N GLY A 33 -3.66 -7.40 -4.98
CA GLY A 33 -4.82 -6.56 -4.82
C GLY A 33 -4.98 -6.24 -3.35
N ILE A 34 -5.11 -4.98 -3.01
CA ILE A 34 -5.18 -4.55 -1.63
C ILE A 34 -6.46 -3.78 -1.40
N MET A 35 -7.26 -4.26 -0.46
CA MET A 35 -8.50 -3.63 -0.07
C MET A 35 -8.32 -3.01 1.29
N VAL A 36 -8.47 -1.68 1.37
CA VAL A 36 -8.25 -0.94 2.61
C VAL A 36 -9.37 0.07 2.81
N PRO A 37 -9.60 0.52 4.06
CA PRO A 37 -10.51 1.62 4.32
C PRO A 37 -10.02 2.91 3.67
N GLU A 38 -10.92 3.84 3.42
CA GLU A 38 -10.58 5.12 2.80
C GLU A 38 -9.56 5.91 3.60
N THR A 39 -9.49 5.65 4.90
CA THR A 39 -8.56 6.35 5.78
C THR A 39 -7.15 5.77 5.73
N THR A 40 -6.95 4.69 5.01
CA THR A 40 -5.65 4.02 4.93
C THR A 40 -5.07 4.17 3.54
N ALA A 41 -3.85 4.66 3.44
CA ALA A 41 -3.14 4.76 2.19
C ALA A 41 -2.15 3.60 2.07
N VAL A 42 -1.95 3.12 0.85
CA VAL A 42 -1.01 2.04 0.58
C VAL A 42 0.12 2.60 -0.26
N TYR A 43 1.35 2.36 0.18
CA TYR A 43 2.53 2.85 -0.50
C TYR A 43 3.44 1.69 -0.85
N ARG A 44 4.13 1.80 -1.96
CA ARG A 44 5.33 1.01 -2.15
C ARG A 44 6.40 1.60 -1.25
N GLU A 45 7.33 0.78 -0.83
CA GLU A 45 8.34 1.22 0.12
C GLU A 45 9.11 2.45 -0.37
N GLU A 46 9.55 2.45 -1.60
CA GLU A 46 10.31 3.57 -2.15
C GLU A 46 9.51 4.85 -2.20
N VAL A 47 8.21 4.73 -2.43
CA VAL A 47 7.31 5.90 -2.44
C VAL A 47 7.07 6.36 -1.01
N TYR A 48 6.87 5.44 -0.10
CA TYR A 48 6.63 5.76 1.29
C TYR A 48 7.78 6.59 1.89
N GLU A 49 8.99 6.17 1.62
CA GLU A 49 10.15 6.89 2.13
C GLU A 49 10.20 8.31 1.60
N ARG A 50 9.87 8.49 0.34
CA ARG A 50 9.85 9.82 -0.27
C ARG A 50 8.78 10.70 0.35
N VAL A 51 7.58 10.17 0.52
CA VAL A 51 6.48 10.92 1.11
C VAL A 51 6.79 11.29 2.56
N LYS A 52 7.34 10.38 3.31
CA LYS A 52 7.72 10.62 4.70
C LYS A 52 8.77 11.72 4.78
N GLU A 53 9.74 11.70 3.88
CA GLU A 53 10.77 12.72 3.86
C GLU A 53 10.19 14.08 3.55
N GLU A 54 9.33 14.17 2.56
CA GLU A 54 8.66 15.42 2.21
C GLU A 54 7.81 15.93 3.36
N ASN A 55 7.12 15.04 4.03
CA ASN A 55 6.29 15.40 5.16
C ASN A 55 7.13 15.98 6.30
N THR A 56 8.28 15.40 6.54
CA THR A 56 9.19 15.90 7.56
C THR A 56 9.67 17.30 7.24
N GLN A 57 9.95 17.58 5.98
CA GLN A 57 10.40 18.89 5.54
C GLN A 57 9.27 19.91 5.56
N ALA A 58 8.10 19.48 5.19
CA ALA A 58 6.96 20.38 5.09
C ALA A 58 6.34 20.68 6.43
N LEU A 59 6.68 19.96 7.44
CA LEU A 59 6.21 20.19 8.75
C LEU A 59 4.74 20.19 8.88
N ALA A 60 4.00 20.01 8.71
CA ALA A 60 2.63 20.10 8.85
C ALA A 60 1.97 19.80 7.57
N ALA A 61 2.66 19.16 6.77
CA ALA A 61 1.98 18.72 5.61
C ALA A 61 0.77 17.99 6.12
N GLU A 62 -0.32 18.33 5.65
CA GLU A 62 -1.52 17.76 6.12
C GLU A 62 -1.53 16.31 5.70
N GLU A 63 -1.69 15.41 6.67
CA GLU A 63 -1.79 14.00 6.38
C GLU A 63 -2.80 13.73 5.29
N HIS A 64 -3.83 14.51 5.29
CA HIS A 64 -4.87 14.52 4.31
C HIS A 64 -4.34 14.64 2.89
N ASP A 65 -3.43 15.56 2.66
CA ASP A 65 -2.84 15.74 1.34
C ASP A 65 -1.94 14.56 0.98
N LEU A 66 -1.24 14.03 1.95
CA LEU A 66 -0.39 12.87 1.71
C LEU A 66 -1.21 11.64 1.34
N PHE A 67 -2.31 11.44 2.02
CA PHE A 67 -3.19 10.32 1.70
C PHE A 67 -3.81 10.50 0.33
N ALA A 68 -4.18 11.70 -0.02
CA ALA A 68 -4.75 11.97 -1.33
C ALA A 68 -3.74 11.70 -2.45
N ALA A 69 -2.51 12.12 -2.25
CA ALA A 69 -1.46 11.88 -3.22
C ALA A 69 -1.17 10.39 -3.38
N ALA A 70 -1.13 9.68 -2.26
CA ALA A 70 -0.90 8.25 -2.30
C ALA A 70 -2.03 7.50 -2.99
N ALA A 71 -3.25 7.92 -2.73
CA ALA A 71 -4.41 7.30 -3.36
C ALA A 71 -4.40 7.52 -4.87
N LEU A 72 -4.07 8.72 -5.31
CA LEU A 72 -3.95 9.01 -6.74
C LEU A 72 -2.87 8.17 -7.38
N TRP A 73 -1.76 8.02 -6.70
CA TRP A 73 -0.66 7.22 -7.20
C TRP A 73 -1.06 5.76 -7.38
N GLN A 74 -1.83 5.24 -6.46
CA GLN A 74 -2.35 3.88 -6.56
C GLN A 74 -3.29 3.72 -7.74
N ILE A 75 -4.13 4.70 -7.97
CA ILE A 75 -5.10 4.65 -9.06
C ILE A 75 -4.39 4.68 -10.41
N THR A 76 -3.32 5.44 -10.53
CA THR A 76 -2.60 5.56 -11.80
C THR A 76 -1.70 4.36 -12.07
N LYS A 77 -1.51 3.50 -11.12
CA LYS A 77 -0.71 2.30 -11.31
C LYS A 77 -1.56 1.10 -11.63
#